data_b98c4dc071880c5a6eb1b1b9d5c0f67d
#
_entry.id   b98c4dc071880c5a6eb1b1b9d5c0f67d
#
_cell.length_a   1.000
_cell.length_b   1.000
_cell.length_c   1.000
_cell.angle_alpha   90.00
_cell.angle_beta   90.00
_cell.angle_gamma   90.00
#
_symmetry.space_group_name_H-M   'P 1'
#
loop_
_entity.id
_entity.type
_entity.pdbx_description
1 polymer ?
#
loop_
_entity_poly.entity_id
_entity_poly.type
_entity_poly.pdbx_seq_one_letter_code
_entity_poly.pdbx_strand_id
1 'polypeptide(L)'
;MGTRGSGFYRHDLDGLRGVAIALVAVFHVWFGRVSGGVDVFLVLSGFFFGGSLLRTALEPGARISPVSEFVRLVRRLLPALVVVLAAAAVLTVLIQPETRWETFAEQSLASLGYYQNWELAETASNYLRAGDAVSPLQHIWSMSVQGQFYVSFLILIAAVALLFGRLTSKRLRFLFVTLLTVLTVASFVYAIFAHQADQTTAYYNSFARAWELLLGALAGAAVPYVTWPMWLRNGLAGLGLIAVL
;
A
#
# COMPACT_ATOMS: atom_id res chain seq x y z
N MET A 1 -13.92 28.30 -18.85
CA MET A 1 -13.85 26.95 -19.39
C MET A 1 -12.38 26.56 -19.39
N GLY A 2 -11.87 26.01 -18.27
CA GLY A 2 -10.47 25.63 -18.12
C GLY A 2 -10.30 24.19 -18.59
N THR A 3 -9.48 23.99 -19.60
CA THR A 3 -9.03 22.70 -20.10
C THR A 3 -8.29 21.98 -18.96
N ARG A 4 -8.93 20.98 -18.36
CA ARG A 4 -8.24 20.00 -17.52
C ARG A 4 -7.17 19.35 -18.38
N GLY A 5 -5.90 19.63 -18.09
CA GLY A 5 -4.79 18.97 -18.74
C GLY A 5 -5.01 17.46 -18.72
N SER A 6 -5.00 16.85 -19.88
CA SER A 6 -5.05 15.40 -20.06
C SER A 6 -3.84 14.83 -19.33
N GLY A 7 -4.04 14.36 -18.10
CA GLY A 7 -3.01 13.64 -17.37
C GLY A 7 -2.58 12.46 -18.26
N PHE A 8 -1.33 12.42 -18.65
CA PHE A 8 -0.75 11.34 -19.43
C PHE A 8 -0.99 10.04 -18.65
N TYR A 9 -1.94 9.23 -19.15
CA TYR A 9 -2.20 7.93 -18.55
C TYR A 9 -0.96 7.05 -18.72
N ARG A 10 -0.44 6.50 -17.61
CA ARG A 10 0.82 5.76 -17.54
C ARG A 10 0.55 4.26 -17.66
N HIS A 11 0.34 3.80 -18.90
CA HIS A 11 0.15 2.37 -19.22
C HIS A 11 1.33 1.49 -18.76
N ASP A 12 2.54 2.03 -18.75
CA ASP A 12 3.74 1.36 -18.28
C ASP A 12 3.65 0.96 -16.79
N LEU A 13 3.11 1.84 -15.94
CA LEU A 13 2.94 1.56 -14.52
C LEU A 13 1.76 0.61 -14.23
N ASP A 14 0.69 0.69 -15.01
CA ASP A 14 -0.39 -0.29 -14.91
C ASP A 14 0.06 -1.69 -15.38
N GLY A 15 0.90 -1.76 -16.41
CA GLY A 15 1.55 -2.99 -16.83
C GLY A 15 2.41 -3.58 -15.70
N LEU A 16 3.22 -2.75 -15.03
CA LEU A 16 4.04 -3.19 -13.90
C LEU A 16 3.19 -3.71 -12.73
N ARG A 17 2.06 -3.07 -12.43
CA ARG A 17 1.11 -3.58 -11.43
C ARG A 17 0.55 -4.94 -11.81
N GLY A 18 0.19 -5.13 -13.08
CA GLY A 18 -0.27 -6.41 -13.61
C GLY A 18 0.78 -7.51 -13.44
N VAL A 19 2.04 -7.23 -13.77
CA VAL A 19 3.17 -8.14 -13.57
C VAL A 19 3.37 -8.46 -12.10
N ALA A 20 3.36 -7.45 -11.21
CA ALA A 20 3.51 -7.65 -9.77
C ALA A 20 2.42 -8.57 -9.20
N ILE A 21 1.15 -8.37 -9.60
CA ILE A 21 0.02 -9.21 -9.18
C ILE A 21 0.18 -10.64 -9.73
N ALA A 22 0.56 -10.78 -11.00
CA ALA A 22 0.79 -12.09 -11.62
C ALA A 22 1.91 -12.86 -10.89
N LEU A 23 3.02 -12.19 -10.55
CA LEU A 23 4.10 -12.80 -9.78
C LEU A 23 3.63 -13.23 -8.37
N VAL A 24 2.86 -12.41 -7.66
CA VAL A 24 2.29 -12.80 -6.37
C VAL A 24 1.46 -14.08 -6.52
N ALA A 25 0.58 -14.14 -7.53
CA ALA A 25 -0.27 -15.32 -7.76
C ALA A 25 0.55 -16.57 -8.12
N VAL A 26 1.50 -16.44 -9.05
CA VAL A 26 2.35 -17.55 -9.49
C VAL A 26 3.20 -18.09 -8.36
N PHE A 27 3.90 -17.22 -7.64
CA PHE A 27 4.76 -17.67 -6.53
C PHE A 27 3.96 -18.29 -5.39
N HIS A 28 2.77 -17.79 -5.13
CA HIS A 28 1.92 -18.33 -4.08
C HIS A 28 1.34 -19.70 -4.45
N VAL A 29 0.82 -19.85 -5.66
CA VAL A 29 0.14 -21.09 -6.09
C VAL A 29 1.13 -22.21 -6.38
N TRP A 30 2.26 -21.92 -7.03
CA TRP A 30 3.18 -22.96 -7.50
C TRP A 30 4.44 -23.13 -6.64
N PHE A 31 4.89 -22.10 -5.95
CA PHE A 31 6.15 -22.16 -5.21
C PHE A 31 5.98 -22.10 -3.69
N GLY A 32 4.78 -21.83 -3.17
CA GLY A 32 4.53 -21.68 -1.72
C GLY A 32 5.41 -20.60 -1.06
N ARG A 33 5.88 -19.64 -1.84
CA ARG A 33 6.78 -18.55 -1.39
C ARG A 33 6.13 -17.22 -1.62
N VAL A 34 6.56 -16.23 -0.83
CA VAL A 34 6.19 -14.83 -1.04
C VAL A 34 7.14 -14.23 -2.05
N SER A 35 6.61 -13.55 -3.07
CA SER A 35 7.42 -12.83 -4.04
C SER A 35 7.59 -11.37 -3.62
N GLY A 36 8.66 -10.70 -4.12
CA GLY A 36 8.81 -9.24 -4.04
C GLY A 36 7.70 -8.44 -4.74
N GLY A 37 6.74 -9.13 -5.36
CA GLY A 37 5.58 -8.51 -6.02
C GLY A 37 4.70 -7.69 -5.06
N VAL A 38 4.59 -8.11 -3.79
CA VAL A 38 3.85 -7.34 -2.77
C VAL A 38 4.55 -6.01 -2.49
N ASP A 39 5.88 -6.00 -2.37
CA ASP A 39 6.67 -4.80 -2.10
C ASP A 39 6.52 -3.81 -3.26
N VAL A 40 6.61 -4.29 -4.50
CA VAL A 40 6.35 -3.47 -5.71
C VAL A 40 4.92 -2.93 -5.72
N PHE A 41 3.93 -3.74 -5.34
CA PHE A 41 2.54 -3.31 -5.27
C PHE A 41 2.33 -2.20 -4.24
N LEU A 42 2.97 -2.30 -3.06
CA LEU A 42 2.90 -1.25 -2.03
C LEU A 42 3.59 0.03 -2.49
N VAL A 43 4.79 -0.05 -3.10
CA VAL A 43 5.49 1.11 -3.68
C VAL A 43 4.62 1.79 -4.75
N LEU A 44 4.02 1.03 -5.68
CA LEU A 44 3.15 1.59 -6.70
C LEU A 44 1.87 2.21 -6.11
N SER A 45 1.33 1.62 -5.06
CA SER A 45 0.18 2.18 -4.34
C SER A 45 0.51 3.53 -3.71
N GLY A 46 1.66 3.65 -3.08
CA GLY A 46 2.19 4.92 -2.58
C GLY A 46 2.42 5.93 -3.71
N PHE A 47 2.99 5.49 -4.83
CA PHE A 47 3.25 6.31 -6.00
C PHE A 47 1.97 6.95 -6.57
N PHE A 48 0.95 6.15 -6.81
CA PHE A 48 -0.29 6.65 -7.41
C PHE A 48 -1.10 7.49 -6.44
N PHE A 49 -1.35 6.98 -5.24
CA PHE A 49 -2.18 7.69 -4.27
C PHE A 49 -1.41 8.80 -3.58
N GLY A 50 -0.33 8.48 -2.89
CA GLY A 50 0.44 9.43 -2.10
C GLY A 50 1.07 10.51 -2.97
N GLY A 51 1.67 10.13 -4.10
CA GLY A 51 2.27 11.06 -5.05
C GLY A 51 1.26 12.00 -5.69
N SER A 52 0.06 11.50 -6.04
CA SER A 52 -1.03 12.35 -6.57
C SER A 52 -1.54 13.33 -5.53
N LEU A 53 -1.82 12.85 -4.32
CA LEU A 53 -2.34 13.67 -3.23
C LEU A 53 -1.33 14.74 -2.80
N LEU A 54 -0.05 14.38 -2.72
CA LEU A 54 1.02 15.32 -2.39
C LEU A 54 1.18 16.40 -3.46
N ARG A 55 1.12 16.04 -4.75
CA ARG A 55 1.16 17.05 -5.84
C ARG A 55 0.00 18.03 -5.71
N THR A 56 -1.21 17.53 -5.50
CA THR A 56 -2.38 18.39 -5.29
C THR A 56 -2.22 19.28 -4.04
N ALA A 57 -1.68 18.74 -2.93
CA ALA A 57 -1.42 19.53 -1.72
C ALA A 57 -0.42 20.68 -1.91
N LEU A 58 0.50 20.52 -2.87
CA LEU A 58 1.55 21.50 -3.17
C LEU A 58 1.14 22.53 -4.24
N GLU A 59 0.00 22.37 -4.90
CA GLU A 59 -0.52 23.34 -5.86
C GLU A 59 -0.99 24.61 -5.15
N PRO A 60 -0.61 25.81 -5.64
CA PRO A 60 -1.05 27.06 -5.05
C PRO A 60 -2.59 27.18 -5.07
N GLY A 61 -3.18 27.42 -3.90
CA GLY A 61 -4.65 27.58 -3.78
C GLY A 61 -5.44 26.28 -3.80
N ALA A 62 -4.80 25.12 -3.86
CA ALA A 62 -5.49 23.84 -3.76
C ALA A 62 -6.13 23.67 -2.39
N ARG A 63 -7.37 23.20 -2.39
CA ARG A 63 -8.10 22.80 -1.18
C ARG A 63 -8.33 21.30 -1.25
N ILE A 64 -7.61 20.55 -0.44
CA ILE A 64 -7.88 19.12 -0.26
C ILE A 64 -8.95 19.01 0.82
N SER A 65 -10.06 18.37 0.47
CA SER A 65 -11.05 17.95 1.46
C SER A 65 -10.75 16.50 1.86
N PRO A 66 -10.20 16.26 3.07
CA PRO A 66 -9.87 14.90 3.51
C PRO A 66 -11.08 13.96 3.48
N VAL A 67 -12.27 14.49 3.81
CA VAL A 67 -13.52 13.72 3.79
C VAL A 67 -13.87 13.27 2.37
N SER A 68 -13.76 14.16 1.37
CA SER A 68 -14.08 13.79 -0.02
C SER A 68 -13.10 12.76 -0.57
N GLU A 69 -11.81 12.86 -0.23
CA GLU A 69 -10.80 11.88 -0.61
C GLU A 69 -11.03 10.54 0.08
N PHE A 70 -11.37 10.54 1.37
CA PHE A 70 -11.73 9.33 2.11
C PHE A 70 -12.96 8.64 1.50
N VAL A 71 -14.05 9.39 1.23
CA VAL A 71 -15.25 8.83 0.57
C VAL A 71 -14.90 8.25 -0.81
N ARG A 72 -14.02 8.90 -1.58
CA ARG A 72 -13.56 8.37 -2.87
C ARG A 72 -12.82 7.05 -2.71
N LEU A 73 -11.96 6.93 -1.70
CA LEU A 73 -11.26 5.68 -1.36
C LEU A 73 -12.24 4.56 -1.01
N VAL A 74 -13.17 4.82 -0.09
CA VAL A 74 -14.17 3.85 0.32
C VAL A 74 -15.00 3.37 -0.88
N ARG A 75 -15.50 4.30 -1.70
CA ARG A 75 -16.28 3.94 -2.91
C ARG A 75 -15.49 3.13 -3.92
N ARG A 76 -14.17 3.26 -3.95
CA ARG A 76 -13.29 2.53 -4.86
C ARG A 76 -12.93 1.14 -4.34
N LEU A 77 -12.62 1.02 -3.04
CA LEU A 77 -12.05 -0.20 -2.46
C LEU A 77 -13.11 -1.12 -1.85
N LEU A 78 -14.10 -0.57 -1.15
CA LEU A 78 -15.07 -1.37 -0.40
C LEU A 78 -15.93 -2.30 -1.28
N PRO A 79 -16.44 -1.89 -2.46
CA PRO A 79 -17.27 -2.79 -3.26
C PRO A 79 -16.52 -4.04 -3.71
N ALA A 80 -15.27 -3.90 -4.16
CA ALA A 80 -14.44 -5.02 -4.56
C ALA A 80 -14.13 -5.96 -3.38
N LEU A 81 -13.82 -5.39 -2.22
CA LEU A 81 -13.58 -6.17 -1.00
C LEU A 81 -14.83 -6.98 -0.61
N VAL A 82 -16.00 -6.34 -0.60
CA VAL A 82 -17.27 -7.03 -0.24
C VAL A 82 -17.57 -8.18 -1.20
N VAL A 83 -17.36 -7.99 -2.50
CA VAL A 83 -17.56 -9.07 -3.50
C VAL A 83 -16.61 -10.24 -3.24
N VAL A 84 -15.31 -9.95 -2.98
CA VAL A 84 -14.32 -10.98 -2.69
C VAL A 84 -14.66 -11.74 -1.40
N LEU A 85 -15.03 -11.03 -0.33
CA LEU A 85 -15.41 -11.64 0.93
C LEU A 85 -16.69 -12.50 0.79
N ALA A 86 -17.68 -12.02 0.05
CA ALA A 86 -18.90 -12.79 -0.21
C ALA A 86 -18.61 -14.08 -1.00
N ALA A 87 -17.78 -13.97 -2.05
CA ALA A 87 -17.38 -15.15 -2.83
C ALA A 87 -16.57 -16.14 -1.98
N ALA A 88 -15.62 -15.64 -1.18
CA ALA A 88 -14.82 -16.46 -0.27
C ALA A 88 -15.71 -17.12 0.81
N ALA A 89 -16.73 -16.42 1.34
CA ALA A 89 -17.68 -16.98 2.30
C ALA A 89 -18.46 -18.14 1.71
N VAL A 90 -18.99 -17.99 0.49
CA VAL A 90 -19.69 -19.09 -0.20
C VAL A 90 -18.78 -20.28 -0.39
N LEU A 91 -17.53 -20.07 -0.86
CA LEU A 91 -16.56 -21.15 -1.05
C LEU A 91 -16.17 -21.81 0.27
N THR A 92 -16.02 -21.04 1.35
CA THR A 92 -15.72 -21.57 2.68
C THR A 92 -16.83 -22.48 3.17
N VAL A 93 -18.10 -22.08 3.04
CA VAL A 93 -19.25 -22.90 3.44
C VAL A 93 -19.36 -24.18 2.60
N LEU A 94 -19.03 -24.12 1.31
CA LEU A 94 -19.14 -25.27 0.41
C LEU A 94 -17.96 -26.26 0.51
N ILE A 95 -16.77 -25.80 0.89
CA ILE A 95 -15.53 -26.60 0.74
C ILE A 95 -14.87 -26.87 2.10
N GLN A 96 -14.97 -25.90 3.05
CA GLN A 96 -14.25 -25.97 4.32
C GLN A 96 -15.15 -26.64 5.40
N PRO A 97 -14.53 -27.38 6.36
CA PRO A 97 -15.27 -27.93 7.50
C PRO A 97 -15.79 -26.79 8.40
N GLU A 98 -16.89 -27.06 9.12
CA GLU A 98 -17.55 -26.09 10.03
C GLU A 98 -16.58 -25.49 11.07
N THR A 99 -15.58 -26.28 11.49
CA THR A 99 -14.54 -25.84 12.44
C THR A 99 -13.71 -24.64 11.95
N ARG A 100 -13.77 -24.31 10.65
CA ARG A 100 -13.08 -23.17 10.05
C ARG A 100 -13.93 -21.92 9.89
N TRP A 101 -15.23 -22.03 10.09
CA TRP A 101 -16.15 -20.91 9.81
C TRP A 101 -15.99 -19.76 10.78
N GLU A 102 -15.73 -20.05 12.06
CA GLU A 102 -15.46 -19.01 13.07
C GLU A 102 -14.22 -18.20 12.72
N THR A 103 -13.09 -18.86 12.46
CA THR A 103 -11.85 -18.20 12.04
C THR A 103 -12.03 -17.38 10.75
N PHE A 104 -12.78 -17.92 9.78
CA PHE A 104 -13.09 -17.19 8.55
C PHE A 104 -13.95 -15.94 8.83
N ALA A 105 -14.92 -16.02 9.74
CA ALA A 105 -15.76 -14.87 10.11
C ALA A 105 -14.92 -13.78 10.80
N GLU A 106 -14.05 -14.14 11.75
CA GLU A 106 -13.13 -13.23 12.42
C GLU A 106 -12.23 -12.50 11.40
N GLN A 107 -11.63 -13.23 10.49
CA GLN A 107 -10.75 -12.67 9.44
C GLN A 107 -11.53 -11.83 8.43
N SER A 108 -12.79 -12.16 8.15
CA SER A 108 -13.66 -11.34 7.30
C SER A 108 -13.96 -9.99 7.95
N LEU A 109 -14.25 -9.99 9.25
CA LEU A 109 -14.44 -8.75 10.02
C LEU A 109 -13.14 -7.92 10.08
N ALA A 110 -12.00 -8.59 10.31
CA ALA A 110 -10.69 -7.93 10.29
C ALA A 110 -10.39 -7.30 8.91
N SER A 111 -10.75 -8.00 7.83
CA SER A 111 -10.60 -7.50 6.46
C SER A 111 -11.49 -6.29 6.18
N LEU A 112 -12.77 -6.32 6.59
CA LEU A 112 -13.70 -5.20 6.46
C LEU A 112 -13.26 -3.98 7.28
N GLY A 113 -12.69 -4.23 8.46
CA GLY A 113 -12.13 -3.19 9.34
C GLY A 113 -10.73 -2.71 8.93
N TYR A 114 -10.14 -3.27 7.85
CA TYR A 114 -8.78 -2.94 7.41
C TYR A 114 -7.70 -3.14 8.49
N TYR A 115 -7.84 -4.17 9.36
CA TYR A 115 -6.84 -4.53 10.37
C TYR A 115 -6.39 -6.00 10.29
N GLN A 116 -6.72 -6.71 9.21
CA GLN A 116 -6.38 -8.13 9.06
C GLN A 116 -4.86 -8.41 9.14
N ASN A 117 -4.02 -7.48 8.75
CA ASN A 117 -2.58 -7.62 8.90
C ASN A 117 -2.14 -7.75 10.36
N TRP A 118 -2.82 -7.08 11.29
CA TRP A 118 -2.56 -7.19 12.73
C TRP A 118 -3.09 -8.50 13.29
N GLU A 119 -4.26 -8.92 12.87
CA GLU A 119 -4.84 -10.22 13.23
C GLU A 119 -3.94 -11.37 12.77
N LEU A 120 -3.40 -11.31 11.53
CA LEU A 120 -2.46 -12.31 11.03
C LEU A 120 -1.10 -12.26 11.76
N ALA A 121 -0.61 -11.09 12.15
CA ALA A 121 0.60 -10.96 12.96
C ALA A 121 0.42 -11.61 14.33
N GLU A 122 -0.72 -11.40 14.98
CA GLU A 122 -1.05 -12.02 16.28
C GLU A 122 -1.21 -13.54 16.15
N THR A 123 -1.94 -14.01 15.13
CA THR A 123 -2.11 -15.44 14.86
C THR A 123 -0.79 -16.12 14.57
N ALA A 124 0.08 -15.48 13.79
CA ALA A 124 1.41 -16.02 13.47
C ALA A 124 2.34 -16.08 14.67
N SER A 125 2.24 -15.15 15.62
CA SER A 125 2.99 -15.15 16.87
C SER A 125 2.44 -16.14 17.89
N ASN A 126 1.22 -16.61 17.74
CA ASN A 126 0.59 -17.56 18.65
C ASN A 126 1.02 -18.99 18.31
N TYR A 127 1.89 -19.55 19.17
CA TYR A 127 2.42 -20.90 19.01
C TYR A 127 1.36 -22.00 18.89
N LEU A 128 0.19 -21.83 19.51
CA LEU A 128 -0.92 -22.80 19.46
C LEU A 128 -1.62 -22.85 18.09
N ARG A 129 -1.51 -21.77 17.29
CA ARG A 129 -2.09 -21.65 15.95
C ARG A 129 -1.10 -21.88 14.81
N ALA A 130 0.17 -22.15 15.12
CA ALA A 130 1.24 -22.31 14.12
C ALA A 130 1.02 -23.49 13.14
N GLY A 131 0.13 -24.45 13.49
CA GLY A 131 -0.25 -25.58 12.64
C GLY A 131 -1.53 -25.38 11.84
N ASP A 132 -2.16 -24.23 11.93
CA ASP A 132 -3.42 -23.95 11.22
C ASP A 132 -3.19 -23.83 9.72
N ALA A 133 -4.13 -24.38 8.92
CA ALA A 133 -4.06 -24.22 7.47
C ALA A 133 -4.18 -22.75 7.07
N VAL A 134 -3.46 -22.40 6.01
CA VAL A 134 -3.46 -21.04 5.44
C VAL A 134 -4.86 -20.53 5.18
N SER A 135 -5.14 -19.33 5.65
CA SER A 135 -6.44 -18.68 5.45
C SER A 135 -6.69 -18.32 3.98
N PRO A 136 -7.91 -18.56 3.46
CA PRO A 136 -8.29 -18.05 2.13
C PRO A 136 -8.18 -16.54 1.99
N LEU A 137 -8.28 -15.81 3.10
CA LEU A 137 -8.22 -14.34 3.14
C LEU A 137 -6.82 -13.78 3.41
N GLN A 138 -5.81 -14.64 3.56
CA GLN A 138 -4.45 -14.21 3.93
C GLN A 138 -3.94 -13.06 3.05
N HIS A 139 -4.23 -13.08 1.74
CA HIS A 139 -3.72 -12.07 0.80
C HIS A 139 -4.28 -10.66 1.02
N ILE A 140 -5.39 -10.52 1.77
CA ILE A 140 -6.03 -9.22 2.02
C ILE A 140 -5.21 -8.36 3.00
N TRP A 141 -4.22 -8.95 3.71
CA TRP A 141 -3.38 -8.20 4.65
C TRP A 141 -2.71 -6.97 4.01
N SER A 142 -2.22 -7.09 2.79
CA SER A 142 -1.56 -5.97 2.09
C SER A 142 -2.52 -4.84 1.77
N MET A 143 -3.80 -5.15 1.53
CA MET A 143 -4.86 -4.15 1.35
C MET A 143 -5.19 -3.44 2.67
N SER A 144 -5.11 -4.14 3.82
CA SER A 144 -5.25 -3.52 5.14
C SER A 144 -4.11 -2.53 5.41
N VAL A 145 -2.86 -2.92 5.19
CA VAL A 145 -1.69 -2.01 5.28
C VAL A 145 -1.87 -0.80 4.37
N GLN A 146 -2.30 -1.00 3.13
CA GLN A 146 -2.54 0.06 2.16
C GLN A 146 -3.65 1.02 2.61
N GLY A 147 -4.77 0.50 3.11
CA GLY A 147 -5.89 1.31 3.61
C GLY A 147 -5.49 2.16 4.82
N GLN A 148 -4.79 1.56 5.78
CA GLN A 148 -4.24 2.27 6.94
C GLN A 148 -3.28 3.39 6.51
N PHE A 149 -2.40 3.11 5.55
CA PHE A 149 -1.52 4.13 4.99
C PHE A 149 -2.30 5.28 4.35
N TYR A 150 -3.32 4.99 3.55
CA TYR A 150 -4.09 6.03 2.88
C TYR A 150 -4.78 6.97 3.86
N VAL A 151 -5.39 6.42 4.91
CA VAL A 151 -6.02 7.22 5.95
C VAL A 151 -4.99 8.05 6.72
N SER A 152 -3.90 7.42 7.16
CA SER A 152 -2.81 8.10 7.88
C SER A 152 -2.18 9.22 7.04
N PHE A 153 -1.99 8.97 5.74
CA PHE A 153 -1.42 9.94 4.82
C PHE A 153 -2.37 11.13 4.56
N LEU A 154 -3.68 10.88 4.45
CA LEU A 154 -4.69 11.94 4.40
C LEU A 154 -4.68 12.81 5.66
N ILE A 155 -4.61 12.19 6.84
CA ILE A 155 -4.52 12.89 8.12
C ILE A 155 -3.23 13.73 8.17
N LEU A 156 -2.09 13.15 7.77
CA LEU A 156 -0.80 13.84 7.73
C LEU A 156 -0.86 15.08 6.84
N ILE A 157 -1.39 14.95 5.62
CA ILE A 157 -1.51 16.09 4.69
C ILE A 157 -2.46 17.15 5.27
N ALA A 158 -3.59 16.76 5.84
CA ALA A 158 -4.53 17.68 6.46
C ALA A 158 -3.89 18.41 7.65
N ALA A 159 -3.17 17.71 8.51
CA ALA A 159 -2.47 18.29 9.64
C ALA A 159 -1.39 19.28 9.20
N VAL A 160 -0.57 18.92 8.22
CA VAL A 160 0.46 19.84 7.70
C VAL A 160 -0.18 21.05 7.03
N ALA A 161 -1.26 20.87 6.26
CA ALA A 161 -1.98 21.99 5.65
C ALA A 161 -2.60 22.92 6.70
N LEU A 162 -3.15 22.39 7.79
CA LEU A 162 -3.73 23.16 8.87
C LEU A 162 -2.67 23.95 9.66
N LEU A 163 -1.56 23.30 10.01
CA LEU A 163 -0.52 23.88 10.84
C LEU A 163 0.41 24.82 10.06
N PHE A 164 0.69 24.50 8.81
CA PHE A 164 1.73 25.14 8.01
C PHE A 164 1.22 25.72 6.68
N GLY A 165 -0.09 25.77 6.43
CA GLY A 165 -0.68 26.25 5.18
C GLY A 165 -0.40 27.72 4.84
N ARG A 166 0.15 28.50 5.80
CA ARG A 166 0.61 29.89 5.58
C ARG A 166 2.02 29.96 4.99
N LEU A 167 2.75 28.85 4.92
CA LEU A 167 4.09 28.82 4.34
C LEU A 167 4.02 29.01 2.83
N THR A 168 5.11 29.57 2.25
CA THR A 168 5.26 29.61 0.81
C THR A 168 5.34 28.19 0.24
N SER A 169 4.89 28.00 -1.01
CA SER A 169 4.88 26.68 -1.67
C SER A 169 6.27 26.01 -1.67
N LYS A 170 7.37 26.78 -1.75
CA LYS A 170 8.74 26.22 -1.65
C LYS A 170 9.04 25.64 -0.26
N ARG A 171 8.69 26.37 0.81
CA ARG A 171 8.91 25.92 2.20
C ARG A 171 8.01 24.73 2.54
N LEU A 172 6.77 24.76 2.08
CA LEU A 172 5.83 23.67 2.27
C LEU A 172 6.31 22.39 1.56
N ARG A 173 6.80 22.50 0.32
CA ARG A 173 7.41 21.38 -0.40
C ARG A 173 8.62 20.82 0.34
N PHE A 174 9.52 21.67 0.79
CA PHE A 174 10.70 21.27 1.56
C PHE A 174 10.27 20.53 2.84
N LEU A 175 9.30 21.06 3.58
CA LEU A 175 8.76 20.43 4.78
C LEU A 175 8.21 19.02 4.48
N PHE A 176 7.36 18.88 3.46
CA PHE A 176 6.79 17.58 3.09
C PHE A 176 7.88 16.58 2.66
N VAL A 177 8.80 16.97 1.79
CA VAL A 177 9.88 16.08 1.34
C VAL A 177 10.74 15.64 2.52
N THR A 178 11.13 16.56 3.39
CA THR A 178 11.92 16.25 4.59
C THR A 178 11.17 15.31 5.52
N LEU A 179 9.92 15.64 5.85
CA LEU A 179 9.09 14.82 6.74
C LEU A 179 8.89 13.41 6.19
N LEU A 180 8.51 13.28 4.92
CA LEU A 180 8.31 11.97 4.31
C LEU A 180 9.62 11.18 4.20
N THR A 181 10.74 11.84 3.92
CA THR A 181 12.05 11.19 3.91
C THR A 181 12.44 10.67 5.29
N VAL A 182 12.25 11.49 6.34
CA VAL A 182 12.49 11.06 7.73
C VAL A 182 11.60 9.88 8.11
N LEU A 183 10.31 9.93 7.78
CA LEU A 183 9.39 8.84 8.04
C LEU A 183 9.75 7.57 7.25
N THR A 184 10.20 7.70 6.00
CA THR A 184 10.67 6.57 5.18
C THR A 184 11.88 5.91 5.83
N VAL A 185 12.89 6.70 6.20
CA VAL A 185 14.10 6.19 6.85
C VAL A 185 13.78 5.54 8.21
N ALA A 186 12.95 6.20 9.02
CA ALA A 186 12.54 5.67 10.32
C ALA A 186 11.80 4.33 10.19
N SER A 187 10.85 4.23 9.25
CA SER A 187 10.13 2.99 8.98
C SER A 187 11.06 1.90 8.44
N PHE A 188 12.00 2.24 7.56
CA PHE A 188 12.96 1.27 7.02
C PHE A 188 13.90 0.74 8.12
N VAL A 189 14.43 1.62 8.96
CA VAL A 189 15.26 1.23 10.12
C VAL A 189 14.45 0.36 11.06
N TYR A 190 13.21 0.75 11.37
CA TYR A 190 12.31 -0.07 12.18
C TYR A 190 12.07 -1.46 11.56
N ALA A 191 11.89 -1.54 10.23
CA ALA A 191 11.71 -2.81 9.52
C ALA A 191 12.91 -3.75 9.71
N ILE A 192 14.15 -3.23 9.69
CA ILE A 192 15.36 -4.03 9.93
C ILE A 192 15.34 -4.64 11.32
N PHE A 193 15.07 -3.84 12.35
CA PHE A 193 15.04 -4.33 13.74
C PHE A 193 13.86 -5.28 13.98
N ALA A 194 12.68 -4.96 13.46
CA ALA A 194 11.50 -5.82 13.58
C ALA A 194 11.73 -7.18 12.92
N HIS A 195 12.36 -7.21 11.74
CA HIS A 195 12.68 -8.44 11.01
C HIS A 195 13.68 -9.32 11.78
N GLN A 196 14.65 -8.70 12.46
CA GLN A 196 15.61 -9.44 13.30
C GLN A 196 14.97 -10.01 14.56
N ALA A 197 13.95 -9.34 15.10
CA ALA A 197 13.24 -9.78 16.30
C ALA A 197 12.24 -10.92 16.00
N ASP A 198 11.39 -10.73 15.00
CA ASP A 198 10.42 -11.73 14.53
C ASP A 198 10.05 -11.42 13.06
N GLN A 199 10.57 -12.24 12.15
CA GLN A 199 10.39 -12.09 10.71
C GLN A 199 8.91 -12.16 10.32
N THR A 200 8.13 -13.05 10.94
CA THR A 200 6.73 -13.29 10.57
C THR A 200 5.85 -12.12 10.98
N THR A 201 5.97 -11.67 12.21
CA THR A 201 5.24 -10.49 12.70
C THR A 201 5.66 -9.23 11.94
N ALA A 202 6.96 -9.04 11.66
CA ALA A 202 7.46 -7.90 10.88
C ALA A 202 6.87 -7.86 9.47
N TYR A 203 6.63 -9.01 8.85
CA TYR A 203 6.06 -9.12 7.51
C TYR A 203 4.68 -8.47 7.41
N TYR A 204 3.83 -8.60 8.43
CA TYR A 204 2.47 -8.04 8.47
C TYR A 204 2.40 -6.65 9.10
N ASN A 205 3.46 -6.19 9.74
CA ASN A 205 3.48 -4.95 10.51
C ASN A 205 3.43 -3.71 9.60
N SER A 206 2.37 -2.90 9.73
CA SER A 206 2.17 -1.68 8.93
C SER A 206 3.30 -0.67 9.07
N PHE A 207 3.92 -0.55 10.26
CA PHE A 207 5.04 0.37 10.46
C PHE A 207 6.32 -0.12 9.79
N ALA A 208 6.54 -1.45 9.75
CA ALA A 208 7.66 -2.05 9.04
C ALA A 208 7.50 -1.99 7.51
N ARG A 209 6.27 -1.83 7.01
CA ARG A 209 5.94 -1.75 5.58
C ARG A 209 5.70 -0.33 5.07
N ALA A 210 5.57 0.65 5.97
CA ALA A 210 5.24 2.02 5.59
C ALA A 210 6.30 2.67 4.67
N TRP A 211 7.58 2.30 4.79
CA TRP A 211 8.66 2.84 3.96
C TRP A 211 8.45 2.59 2.46
N GLU A 212 7.85 1.47 2.06
CA GLU A 212 7.55 1.14 0.66
C GLU A 212 6.54 2.13 0.08
N LEU A 213 5.44 2.36 0.81
CA LEU A 213 4.40 3.30 0.42
C LEU A 213 4.88 4.76 0.44
N LEU A 214 5.67 5.13 1.45
CA LEU A 214 6.27 6.47 1.57
C LEU A 214 7.29 6.74 0.46
N LEU A 215 8.15 5.75 0.15
CA LEU A 215 9.09 5.82 -0.97
C LEU A 215 8.33 6.00 -2.30
N GLY A 216 7.25 5.23 -2.48
CA GLY A 216 6.37 5.38 -3.64
C GLY A 216 5.77 6.79 -3.73
N ALA A 217 5.27 7.33 -2.62
CA ALA A 217 4.70 8.69 -2.58
C ALA A 217 5.73 9.77 -2.93
N LEU A 218 6.95 9.67 -2.39
CA LEU A 218 8.07 10.56 -2.73
C LEU A 218 8.43 10.46 -4.22
N ALA A 219 8.57 9.25 -4.75
CA ALA A 219 8.86 9.02 -6.16
C ALA A 219 7.76 9.60 -7.06
N GLY A 220 6.48 9.36 -6.71
CA GLY A 220 5.33 9.90 -7.44
C GLY A 220 5.27 11.42 -7.44
N ALA A 221 5.70 12.08 -6.37
CA ALA A 221 5.79 13.53 -6.29
C ALA A 221 6.99 14.09 -7.07
N ALA A 222 8.09 13.33 -7.15
CA ALA A 222 9.33 13.75 -7.80
C ALA A 222 9.32 13.62 -9.33
N VAL A 223 8.59 12.62 -9.87
CA VAL A 223 8.57 12.30 -11.32
C VAL A 223 8.39 13.51 -12.24
N PRO A 224 7.51 14.50 -11.99
CA PRO A 224 7.36 15.66 -12.86
C PRO A 224 8.61 16.54 -12.97
N TYR A 225 9.53 16.40 -12.04
CA TYR A 225 10.75 17.25 -11.96
C TYR A 225 12.02 16.52 -12.40
N VAL A 226 11.91 15.21 -12.69
CA VAL A 226 13.06 14.37 -13.06
C VAL A 226 13.09 14.19 -14.57
N THR A 227 14.10 14.78 -15.20
CA THR A 227 14.37 14.66 -16.65
C THR A 227 15.61 13.80 -16.88
N TRP A 228 15.46 12.49 -16.71
CA TRP A 228 16.58 11.57 -16.99
C TRP A 228 16.65 11.20 -18.47
N PRO A 229 17.87 11.04 -19.03
CA PRO A 229 18.04 10.57 -20.39
C PRO A 229 17.46 9.18 -20.58
N MET A 230 16.99 8.88 -21.79
CA MET A 230 16.25 7.66 -22.09
C MET A 230 17.03 6.38 -21.76
N TRP A 231 18.35 6.38 -21.99
CA TRP A 231 19.19 5.22 -21.69
C TRP A 231 19.21 4.88 -20.19
N LEU A 232 19.25 5.90 -19.31
CA LEU A 232 19.23 5.71 -17.86
C LEU A 232 17.85 5.21 -17.39
N ARG A 233 16.77 5.75 -17.96
CA ARG A 233 15.40 5.29 -17.67
C ARG A 233 15.21 3.82 -18.05
N ASN A 234 15.66 3.44 -19.25
CA ASN A 234 15.54 2.06 -19.74
C ASN A 234 16.44 1.10 -18.94
N GLY A 235 17.65 1.53 -18.58
CA GLY A 235 18.57 0.75 -17.74
C GLY A 235 17.99 0.47 -16.36
N LEU A 236 17.48 1.52 -15.69
CA LEU A 236 16.84 1.38 -14.37
C LEU A 236 15.55 0.54 -14.43
N ALA A 237 14.75 0.67 -15.50
CA ALA A 237 13.56 -0.15 -15.69
C ALA A 237 13.93 -1.63 -15.86
N GLY A 238 14.97 -1.95 -16.65
CA GLY A 238 15.48 -3.30 -16.81
C GLY A 238 16.02 -3.89 -15.51
N LEU A 239 16.84 -3.14 -14.78
CA LEU A 239 17.35 -3.57 -13.46
C LEU A 239 16.21 -3.79 -12.46
N GLY A 240 15.22 -2.90 -12.43
CA GLY A 240 14.05 -3.05 -11.56
C GLY A 240 13.23 -4.30 -11.89
N LEU A 241 13.05 -4.60 -13.17
CA LEU A 241 12.35 -5.82 -13.58
C LEU A 241 13.12 -7.09 -13.17
N ILE A 242 14.44 -7.11 -13.36
CA ILE A 242 15.30 -8.25 -12.95
C ILE A 242 15.27 -8.42 -11.42
N ALA A 243 15.24 -7.33 -10.66
CA ALA A 243 15.22 -7.41 -9.20
C ALA A 243 13.88 -7.93 -8.61
N VAL A 244 12.81 -7.90 -9.40
CA VAL A 244 11.46 -8.39 -8.99
C VAL A 244 11.26 -9.87 -9.37
N LEU A 245 11.98 -10.35 -10.38
CA LEU A 245 11.95 -11.75 -10.83
C LEU A 245 12.85 -12.64 -9.97
#